data_0f4d41feffe44d97b56ae4331d2f7e17
#
_entry.id   0f4d41feffe44d97b56ae4331d2f7e17
#
_cell.length_a   1.000
_cell.length_b   1.000
_cell.length_c   1.000
_cell.angle_alpha   90.00
_cell.angle_beta   90.00
_cell.angle_gamma   90.00
#
_symmetry.space_group_name_H-M   'P 1'
#
loop_
_entity.id
_entity.type
_entity.pdbx_description
1 polymer ?
#
loop_
_entity_poly.entity_id
_entity_poly.type
_entity_poly.pdbx_seq_one_letter_code
_entity_poly.pdbx_strand_id
1 'polypeptide(L)'
;MKILIDNGHGHNTPGKRSPDGKFIEATYNREIAKRIVAGLQNKGYDAELLVPEDNDVSLEERVRRVNKICLASGQSCPTRSGIFPTPTVHPNVILVSVHVNAAGNGSKWMNATGWSCYTCKGQTESDRLADSLYKAAEQILKNQVIRTDYARDGDPDWEENFYILRHSLCPAVLVEQFFMDNKKDLAYLISDEGKRNLIDVIVGGVNMLHTPKFQDFIKI
;
A
#
# COMPACT_ATOMS: atom_id res chain seq x y z
N MET A 1 12.62 -11.96 4.33
CA MET A 1 11.21 -11.56 4.24
C MET A 1 10.84 -11.38 2.78
N LYS A 2 9.69 -11.91 2.37
CA LYS A 2 9.13 -11.70 1.03
C LYS A 2 8.17 -10.49 1.04
N ILE A 3 8.23 -9.67 -0.02
CA ILE A 3 7.41 -8.47 -0.17
C ILE A 3 6.55 -8.65 -1.42
N LEU A 4 5.24 -8.66 -1.23
CA LEU A 4 4.27 -8.75 -2.30
C LEU A 4 3.76 -7.35 -2.64
N ILE A 5 3.86 -6.96 -3.90
CA ILE A 5 3.32 -5.71 -4.41
C ILE A 5 2.12 -6.02 -5.28
N ASP A 6 0.93 -5.64 -4.79
CA ASP A 6 -0.32 -5.76 -5.52
C ASP A 6 -0.58 -4.46 -6.30
N ASN A 7 -0.84 -4.58 -7.59
CA ASN A 7 -1.23 -3.45 -8.43
C ASN A 7 -2.76 -3.47 -8.59
N GLY A 8 -3.44 -2.51 -7.97
CA GLY A 8 -4.90 -2.44 -7.97
C GLY A 8 -5.49 -2.41 -9.38
N HIS A 9 -6.65 -3.02 -9.53
CA HIS A 9 -7.45 -3.08 -10.74
C HIS A 9 -6.79 -3.80 -11.94
N GLY A 10 -7.51 -3.86 -13.04
CA GLY A 10 -7.05 -4.32 -14.36
C GLY A 10 -7.49 -3.36 -15.46
N HIS A 11 -6.96 -3.50 -16.67
CA HIS A 11 -7.34 -2.64 -17.80
C HIS A 11 -8.83 -2.70 -18.12
N ASN A 12 -9.48 -3.82 -17.81
CA ASN A 12 -10.91 -4.07 -17.99
C ASN A 12 -11.76 -3.67 -16.78
N THR A 13 -11.19 -3.09 -15.69
CA THR A 13 -11.98 -2.58 -14.56
C THR A 13 -12.68 -1.28 -14.95
N PRO A 14 -14.03 -1.20 -14.91
CA PRO A 14 -14.76 -0.01 -15.31
C PRO A 14 -14.48 1.19 -14.38
N GLY A 15 -14.49 2.41 -14.93
CA GLY A 15 -14.58 3.66 -14.16
C GLY A 15 -13.30 4.12 -13.47
N LYS A 16 -12.23 3.34 -13.47
CA LYS A 16 -10.98 3.64 -12.76
C LYS A 16 -10.05 4.53 -13.60
N ARG A 17 -10.49 5.80 -13.79
CA ARG A 17 -9.80 6.80 -14.62
C ARG A 17 -10.12 8.22 -14.21
N SER A 18 -9.26 9.18 -14.63
CA SER A 18 -9.52 10.60 -14.46
C SER A 18 -10.78 11.06 -15.24
N PRO A 19 -11.40 12.20 -14.85
CA PRO A 19 -12.58 12.71 -15.53
C PRO A 19 -12.44 13.01 -17.02
N ASP A 20 -11.21 13.31 -17.48
CA ASP A 20 -10.90 13.49 -18.91
C ASP A 20 -10.55 12.18 -19.64
N GLY A 21 -10.57 11.06 -18.91
CA GLY A 21 -10.29 9.72 -19.42
C GLY A 21 -8.83 9.42 -19.79
N LYS A 22 -7.91 10.38 -19.62
CA LYS A 22 -6.51 10.24 -20.07
C LYS A 22 -5.64 9.45 -19.10
N PHE A 23 -5.93 9.52 -17.81
CA PHE A 23 -5.25 8.72 -16.80
C PHE A 23 -6.09 7.47 -16.50
N ILE A 24 -5.46 6.31 -16.56
CA ILE A 24 -6.07 5.01 -16.23
C ILE A 24 -5.32 4.44 -15.03
N GLU A 25 -6.03 4.25 -13.92
CA GLU A 25 -5.46 3.80 -12.65
C GLU A 25 -4.69 2.48 -12.81
N ALA A 26 -5.26 1.50 -13.47
CA ALA A 26 -4.62 0.20 -13.67
C ALA A 26 -3.29 0.28 -14.42
N THR A 27 -3.17 1.16 -15.42
CA THR A 27 -1.92 1.38 -16.17
C THR A 27 -0.84 1.98 -15.26
N TYR A 28 -1.22 3.00 -14.49
CA TYR A 28 -0.34 3.67 -13.55
C TYR A 28 0.13 2.73 -12.44
N ASN A 29 -0.80 2.02 -11.79
CA ASN A 29 -0.48 1.10 -10.70
C ASN A 29 0.51 0.02 -11.15
N ARG A 30 0.38 -0.50 -12.38
CA ARG A 30 1.32 -1.49 -12.93
C ARG A 30 2.71 -0.93 -13.18
N GLU A 31 2.81 0.29 -13.72
CA GLU A 31 4.09 0.97 -13.89
C GLU A 31 4.77 1.16 -12.55
N ILE A 32 4.06 1.74 -11.58
CA ILE A 32 4.61 2.04 -10.26
C ILE A 32 4.97 0.77 -9.50
N ALA A 33 4.11 -0.23 -9.48
CA ALA A 33 4.37 -1.51 -8.81
C ALA A 33 5.62 -2.22 -9.35
N LYS A 34 5.80 -2.26 -10.67
CA LYS A 34 7.03 -2.81 -11.29
C LYS A 34 8.29 -2.07 -10.84
N ARG A 35 8.22 -0.74 -10.75
CA ARG A 35 9.35 0.08 -10.31
C ARG A 35 9.61 -0.06 -8.81
N ILE A 36 8.58 -0.23 -7.98
CA ILE A 36 8.72 -0.54 -6.56
C ILE A 36 9.41 -1.88 -6.37
N VAL A 37 8.97 -2.92 -7.08
CA VAL A 37 9.61 -4.25 -7.02
C VAL A 37 11.09 -4.15 -7.39
N ALA A 38 11.44 -3.47 -8.48
CA ALA A 38 12.83 -3.27 -8.88
C ALA A 38 13.63 -2.50 -7.81
N GLY A 39 13.05 -1.45 -7.22
CA GLY A 39 13.68 -0.68 -6.14
C GLY A 39 13.94 -1.51 -4.89
N LEU A 40 13.00 -2.37 -4.50
CA LEU A 40 13.16 -3.29 -3.38
C LEU A 40 14.21 -4.38 -3.67
N GLN A 41 14.18 -4.97 -4.86
CA GLN A 41 15.17 -5.97 -5.27
C GLN A 41 16.59 -5.39 -5.30
N ASN A 42 16.77 -4.14 -5.76
CA ASN A 42 18.06 -3.45 -5.72
C ASN A 42 18.58 -3.20 -4.29
N LYS A 43 17.70 -3.22 -3.29
CA LYS A 43 18.06 -3.18 -1.87
C LYS A 43 18.25 -4.58 -1.24
N GLY A 44 18.17 -5.65 -2.04
CA GLY A 44 18.37 -7.03 -1.59
C GLY A 44 17.12 -7.70 -1.01
N TYR A 45 15.93 -7.11 -1.16
CA TYR A 45 14.68 -7.73 -0.72
C TYR A 45 14.16 -8.75 -1.76
N ASP A 46 13.54 -9.83 -1.28
CA ASP A 46 12.77 -10.75 -2.10
C ASP A 46 11.38 -10.13 -2.37
N ALA A 47 11.27 -9.39 -3.46
CA ALA A 47 10.06 -8.67 -3.84
C ALA A 47 9.52 -9.16 -5.19
N GLU A 48 8.18 -9.28 -5.31
CA GLU A 48 7.52 -9.68 -6.55
C GLU A 48 6.14 -9.02 -6.72
N LEU A 49 5.66 -8.98 -7.97
CA LEU A 49 4.29 -8.58 -8.28
C LEU A 49 3.32 -9.70 -7.93
N LEU A 50 2.24 -9.36 -7.25
CA LEU A 50 1.14 -10.30 -6.96
C LEU A 50 0.30 -10.60 -8.21
N VAL A 51 0.10 -9.58 -9.06
CA VAL A 51 -0.73 -9.63 -10.26
C VAL A 51 0.08 -9.17 -11.48
N PRO A 52 0.81 -10.08 -12.14
CA PRO A 52 1.55 -9.76 -13.36
C PRO A 52 0.64 -9.58 -14.60
N GLU A 53 -0.62 -10.02 -14.54
CA GLU A 53 -1.59 -9.95 -15.63
C GLU A 53 -2.06 -8.52 -15.90
N ASP A 54 -2.42 -8.22 -17.14
CA ASP A 54 -2.98 -6.92 -17.54
C ASP A 54 -4.47 -6.78 -17.20
N ASN A 55 -5.23 -7.87 -17.30
CA ASN A 55 -6.63 -7.91 -16.94
C ASN A 55 -6.81 -7.96 -15.43
N ASP A 56 -8.01 -7.58 -14.97
CA ASP A 56 -8.35 -7.61 -13.56
C ASP A 56 -8.40 -9.05 -13.04
N VAL A 57 -7.80 -9.22 -11.87
CA VAL A 57 -7.83 -10.45 -11.10
C VAL A 57 -8.74 -10.21 -9.91
N SER A 58 -9.69 -11.11 -9.65
CA SER A 58 -10.65 -10.94 -8.57
C SER A 58 -9.97 -10.82 -7.20
N LEU A 59 -10.63 -10.15 -6.25
CA LEU A 59 -10.09 -9.98 -4.89
C LEU A 59 -9.86 -11.32 -4.20
N GLU A 60 -10.73 -12.30 -4.43
CA GLU A 60 -10.60 -13.65 -3.89
C GLU A 60 -9.33 -14.35 -4.43
N GLU A 61 -9.06 -14.20 -5.71
CA GLU A 61 -7.88 -14.80 -6.32
C GLU A 61 -6.61 -14.10 -5.85
N ARG A 62 -6.61 -12.76 -5.70
CA ARG A 62 -5.48 -12.01 -5.13
C ARG A 62 -5.16 -12.52 -3.72
N VAL A 63 -6.18 -12.63 -2.85
CA VAL A 63 -6.04 -13.16 -1.48
C VAL A 63 -5.56 -14.61 -1.50
N ARG A 64 -6.09 -15.44 -2.39
CA ARG A 64 -5.64 -16.83 -2.53
C ARG A 64 -4.15 -16.93 -2.85
N ARG A 65 -3.64 -16.06 -3.73
CA ARG A 65 -2.21 -15.99 -4.09
C ARG A 65 -1.36 -15.57 -2.88
N VAL A 66 -1.76 -14.48 -2.21
CA VAL A 66 -1.08 -14.01 -0.98
C VAL A 66 -1.00 -15.14 0.03
N ASN A 67 -2.12 -15.76 0.34
CA ASN A 67 -2.21 -16.77 1.40
C ASN A 67 -1.43 -18.06 1.05
N LYS A 68 -1.40 -18.44 -0.22
CA LYS A 68 -0.54 -19.55 -0.69
C LYS A 68 0.94 -19.27 -0.41
N ILE A 69 1.40 -18.03 -0.68
CA ILE A 69 2.79 -17.62 -0.43
C ILE A 69 3.07 -17.56 1.07
N CYS A 70 2.16 -17.01 1.86
CA CYS A 70 2.27 -16.95 3.32
C CYS A 70 2.46 -18.35 3.92
N LEU A 71 1.60 -19.29 3.57
CA LEU A 71 1.67 -20.67 4.06
C LEU A 71 2.97 -21.36 3.64
N ALA A 72 3.40 -21.19 2.39
CA ALA A 72 4.66 -21.74 1.90
C ALA A 72 5.90 -21.15 2.61
N SER A 73 5.80 -19.92 3.12
CA SER A 73 6.85 -19.23 3.86
C SER A 73 6.82 -19.51 5.37
N GLY A 74 5.96 -20.41 5.83
CA GLY A 74 5.80 -20.73 7.25
C GLY A 74 5.15 -19.60 8.08
N GLN A 75 4.47 -18.65 7.43
CA GLN A 75 3.69 -17.64 8.11
C GLN A 75 2.49 -18.30 8.79
N SER A 76 2.43 -18.25 10.11
CA SER A 76 1.24 -18.68 10.84
C SER A 76 0.11 -17.68 10.64
N CYS A 77 -1.12 -18.20 10.48
CA CYS A 77 -2.32 -17.36 10.50
C CYS A 77 -2.37 -16.57 11.82
N PRO A 78 -2.56 -15.24 11.81
CA PRO A 78 -2.93 -14.54 13.03
C PRO A 78 -4.22 -15.18 13.54
N THR A 79 -4.19 -15.73 14.74
CA THR A 79 -5.37 -16.34 15.32
C THR A 79 -6.44 -15.26 15.44
N ARG A 80 -7.68 -15.55 15.02
CA ARG A 80 -8.85 -14.66 15.13
C ARG A 80 -9.15 -14.18 16.57
N SER A 81 -8.37 -14.60 17.55
CA SER A 81 -8.56 -14.32 18.98
C SER A 81 -7.81 -13.08 19.48
N GLY A 82 -7.21 -12.26 18.61
CA GLY A 82 -6.58 -11.01 19.05
C GLY A 82 -5.36 -11.15 19.97
N ILE A 83 -4.92 -12.38 20.25
CA ILE A 83 -3.70 -12.62 21.02
C ILE A 83 -2.58 -12.87 20.01
N PHE A 84 -1.83 -11.82 19.73
CA PHE A 84 -0.64 -11.92 18.88
C PHE A 84 0.42 -12.76 19.61
N PRO A 85 1.09 -13.68 18.91
CA PRO A 85 2.33 -14.24 19.43
C PRO A 85 3.31 -13.07 19.65
N THR A 86 4.02 -13.11 20.76
CA THR A 86 4.97 -12.12 21.25
C THR A 86 5.72 -11.32 20.16
N PRO A 87 5.99 -10.01 20.37
CA PRO A 87 6.44 -9.02 19.37
C PRO A 87 7.84 -9.24 18.74
N THR A 88 8.35 -10.45 18.72
CA THR A 88 9.74 -10.75 18.30
C THR A 88 9.86 -11.51 16.97
N VAL A 89 8.77 -11.88 16.32
CA VAL A 89 8.83 -12.59 15.04
C VAL A 89 8.53 -11.60 13.91
N HIS A 90 9.55 -11.23 13.14
CA HIS A 90 9.36 -10.47 11.90
C HIS A 90 8.46 -11.27 10.96
N PRO A 91 7.49 -10.64 10.31
CA PRO A 91 6.66 -11.34 9.34
C PRO A 91 7.52 -11.90 8.21
N ASN A 92 7.25 -13.14 7.83
CA ASN A 92 7.95 -13.76 6.69
C ASN A 92 7.50 -13.17 5.35
N VAL A 93 6.28 -12.62 5.31
CA VAL A 93 5.66 -12.01 4.14
C VAL A 93 4.97 -10.72 4.55
N ILE A 94 5.02 -9.69 3.71
CA ILE A 94 4.18 -8.49 3.80
C ILE A 94 3.55 -8.19 2.45
N LEU A 95 2.41 -7.48 2.46
CA LEU A 95 1.68 -7.06 1.27
C LEU A 95 1.53 -5.53 1.25
N VAL A 96 1.85 -4.91 0.10
CA VAL A 96 1.53 -3.51 -0.18
C VAL A 96 0.69 -3.46 -1.46
N SER A 97 -0.59 -3.04 -1.32
CA SER A 97 -1.49 -2.84 -2.46
C SER A 97 -1.45 -1.38 -2.90
N VAL A 98 -1.17 -1.16 -4.19
CA VAL A 98 -0.94 0.17 -4.78
C VAL A 98 -2.17 0.60 -5.56
N HIS A 99 -2.74 1.75 -5.17
CA HIS A 99 -3.94 2.35 -5.74
C HIS A 99 -3.79 3.86 -5.95
N VAL A 100 -4.74 4.46 -6.65
CA VAL A 100 -4.93 5.91 -6.78
C VAL A 100 -6.38 6.24 -6.46
N ASN A 101 -6.59 7.12 -5.48
CA ASN A 101 -7.90 7.47 -4.95
C ASN A 101 -8.76 8.25 -5.96
N ALA A 102 -10.07 8.26 -5.70
CA ALA A 102 -11.03 9.10 -6.36
C ALA A 102 -12.10 9.56 -5.36
N ALA A 103 -12.39 10.86 -5.30
CA ALA A 103 -13.42 11.42 -4.42
C ALA A 103 -14.81 11.36 -5.04
N GLY A 104 -14.90 11.26 -6.37
CA GLY A 104 -16.13 11.23 -7.13
C GLY A 104 -16.29 9.93 -7.93
N ASN A 105 -17.27 9.94 -8.82
CA ASN A 105 -17.58 8.82 -9.71
C ASN A 105 -16.87 8.87 -11.08
N GLY A 106 -15.85 9.72 -11.21
CA GLY A 106 -15.08 9.89 -12.45
C GLY A 106 -15.69 10.86 -13.46
N SER A 107 -16.85 11.48 -13.18
CA SER A 107 -17.50 12.41 -14.12
C SER A 107 -17.05 13.87 -13.99
N LYS A 108 -16.45 14.24 -12.86
CA LYS A 108 -16.07 15.63 -12.53
C LYS A 108 -14.74 15.68 -11.80
N TRP A 109 -14.03 16.78 -11.98
CA TRP A 109 -12.88 17.12 -11.16
C TRP A 109 -13.32 17.47 -9.75
N MET A 110 -12.60 16.95 -8.77
CA MET A 110 -12.87 17.08 -7.34
C MET A 110 -11.76 17.86 -6.63
N ASN A 111 -11.99 18.22 -5.35
CA ASN A 111 -11.02 18.98 -4.55
C ASN A 111 -10.32 18.15 -3.48
N ALA A 112 -10.77 16.93 -3.22
CA ALA A 112 -10.06 16.05 -2.28
C ALA A 112 -8.64 15.79 -2.81
N THR A 113 -7.66 15.79 -1.91
CA THR A 113 -6.24 15.72 -2.24
C THR A 113 -5.49 14.96 -1.16
N GLY A 114 -4.36 14.40 -1.51
CA GLY A 114 -3.38 13.87 -0.57
C GLY A 114 -3.17 12.37 -0.64
N TRP A 115 -2.01 11.98 -0.14
CA TRP A 115 -1.58 10.59 0.02
C TRP A 115 -2.15 10.00 1.32
N SER A 116 -2.51 8.72 1.33
CA SER A 116 -2.96 8.00 2.52
C SER A 116 -2.62 6.52 2.44
N CYS A 117 -2.51 5.88 3.61
CA CYS A 117 -2.33 4.45 3.76
C CYS A 117 -3.47 3.89 4.61
N TYR A 118 -3.90 2.69 4.28
CA TYR A 118 -5.02 2.00 4.92
C TYR A 118 -4.59 0.67 5.49
N THR A 119 -5.10 0.35 6.67
CA THR A 119 -5.02 -0.96 7.31
C THR A 119 -6.40 -1.57 7.51
N CYS A 120 -6.45 -2.80 8.00
CA CYS A 120 -7.68 -3.44 8.48
C CYS A 120 -7.98 -2.94 9.91
N LYS A 121 -9.26 -2.86 10.26
CA LYS A 121 -9.70 -2.41 11.59
C LYS A 121 -9.04 -3.16 12.74
N GLY A 122 -8.62 -2.38 13.75
CA GLY A 122 -8.01 -2.85 15.01
C GLY A 122 -6.49 -2.91 14.93
N GLN A 123 -5.85 -2.81 16.08
CA GLN A 123 -4.38 -2.81 16.20
C GLN A 123 -3.77 -4.12 15.73
N THR A 124 -2.99 -4.08 14.67
CA THR A 124 -2.40 -5.24 13.99
C THR A 124 -0.92 -5.01 13.64
N GLU A 125 -0.22 -6.03 13.16
CA GLU A 125 1.13 -5.86 12.61
C GLU A 125 1.15 -5.02 11.30
N SER A 126 -0.02 -4.79 10.68
CA SER A 126 -0.14 -3.90 9.52
C SER A 126 0.08 -2.44 9.88
N ASP A 127 -0.28 -2.02 11.11
CA ASP A 127 -0.13 -0.64 11.57
C ASP A 127 1.35 -0.27 11.66
N ARG A 128 2.22 -1.21 12.07
CA ARG A 128 3.67 -1.01 12.06
C ARG A 128 4.23 -0.78 10.64
N LEU A 129 3.68 -1.50 9.66
CA LEU A 129 4.04 -1.28 8.25
C LEU A 129 3.51 0.08 7.78
N ALA A 130 2.27 0.44 8.10
CA ALA A 130 1.67 1.73 7.79
C ALA A 130 2.48 2.88 8.42
N ASP A 131 2.84 2.79 9.71
CA ASP A 131 3.68 3.77 10.41
C ASP A 131 5.01 4.01 9.70
N SER A 132 5.66 2.94 9.23
CA SER A 132 6.93 3.06 8.52
C SER A 132 6.76 3.77 7.16
N LEU A 133 5.64 3.53 6.48
CA LEU A 133 5.29 4.23 5.23
C LEU A 133 4.95 5.69 5.47
N TYR A 134 4.20 6.02 6.54
CA TYR A 134 3.90 7.40 6.92
C TYR A 134 5.18 8.19 7.23
N LYS A 135 6.12 7.62 8.00
CA LYS A 135 7.41 8.26 8.27
C LYS A 135 8.22 8.51 7.01
N ALA A 136 8.22 7.58 6.06
CA ALA A 136 8.84 7.77 4.76
C ALA A 136 8.13 8.87 3.95
N ALA A 137 6.79 8.88 3.95
CA ALA A 137 5.99 9.88 3.27
C ALA A 137 6.26 11.29 3.82
N GLU A 138 6.32 11.47 5.13
CA GLU A 138 6.66 12.76 5.78
C GLU A 138 8.04 13.28 5.37
N GLN A 139 9.01 12.39 5.20
CA GLN A 139 10.36 12.77 4.78
C GLN A 139 10.46 13.13 3.30
N ILE A 140 9.71 12.44 2.46
CA ILE A 140 9.82 12.51 0.99
C ILE A 140 8.79 13.48 0.40
N LEU A 141 7.54 13.45 0.88
CA LEU A 141 6.42 14.23 0.36
C LEU A 141 6.23 15.58 1.07
N LYS A 142 7.31 16.25 1.45
CA LYS A 142 7.32 17.46 2.32
C LYS A 142 6.37 18.58 1.90
N ASN A 143 6.10 18.73 0.60
CA ASN A 143 5.27 19.80 0.03
C ASN A 143 3.91 19.28 -0.44
N GLN A 144 3.58 18.05 -0.11
CA GLN A 144 2.33 17.41 -0.49
C GLN A 144 1.44 17.19 0.72
N VAL A 145 0.15 17.02 0.50
CA VAL A 145 -0.79 16.69 1.56
C VAL A 145 -0.65 15.21 1.90
N ILE A 146 -0.41 14.92 3.17
CA ILE A 146 -0.48 13.58 3.75
C ILE A 146 -1.74 13.55 4.63
N ARG A 147 -2.66 12.63 4.33
CA ARG A 147 -3.92 12.47 5.05
C ARG A 147 -3.74 11.46 6.17
N THR A 148 -4.16 11.82 7.37
CA THR A 148 -4.05 10.97 8.57
C THR A 148 -5.38 10.88 9.29
N ASP A 149 -5.59 9.83 10.09
CA ASP A 149 -6.80 9.60 10.90
C ASP A 149 -6.50 9.35 12.39
N TYR A 150 -5.59 10.12 12.98
CA TYR A 150 -5.23 10.01 14.40
C TYR A 150 -6.42 10.07 15.38
N ALA A 151 -7.54 10.64 14.95
CA ALA A 151 -8.72 10.80 15.81
C ALA A 151 -9.43 9.48 16.08
N ARG A 152 -9.17 8.45 15.30
CA ARG A 152 -9.91 7.18 15.35
C ARG A 152 -9.36 6.25 16.44
N ASP A 153 -8.07 5.99 16.42
CA ASP A 153 -7.42 5.02 17.32
C ASP A 153 -6.01 5.44 17.76
N GLY A 154 -5.50 6.59 17.31
CA GLY A 154 -4.27 7.22 17.79
C GLY A 154 -3.07 7.06 16.87
N ASP A 155 -3.19 6.35 15.74
CA ASP A 155 -2.17 6.25 14.69
C ASP A 155 -2.56 6.97 13.39
N PRO A 156 -1.67 7.12 12.39
CA PRO A 156 -1.93 7.95 11.23
C PRO A 156 -2.73 7.28 10.13
N ASP A 157 -2.84 5.97 10.11
CA ASP A 157 -3.47 5.27 9.01
C ASP A 157 -5.00 5.27 9.10
N TRP A 158 -5.61 4.99 7.96
CA TRP A 158 -7.04 4.89 7.81
C TRP A 158 -7.47 3.44 7.92
N GLU A 159 -8.40 3.15 8.79
CA GLU A 159 -8.92 1.81 8.95
C GLU A 159 -10.13 1.53 8.07
N GLU A 160 -9.96 0.58 7.12
CA GLU A 160 -11.05 0.13 6.26
C GLU A 160 -11.06 -1.40 6.06
N ASN A 161 -12.26 -1.97 6.01
CA ASN A 161 -12.43 -3.41 5.80
C ASN A 161 -12.27 -3.81 4.31
N PHE A 162 -11.21 -3.31 3.66
CA PHE A 162 -10.92 -3.77 2.30
C PHE A 162 -10.65 -5.27 2.26
N TYR A 163 -11.23 -5.95 1.27
CA TYR A 163 -11.20 -7.40 1.19
C TYR A 163 -9.78 -7.97 1.25
N ILE A 164 -8.86 -7.37 0.48
CA ILE A 164 -7.46 -7.81 0.43
C ILE A 164 -6.74 -7.63 1.77
N LEU A 165 -7.03 -6.56 2.52
CA LEU A 165 -6.43 -6.32 3.84
C LEU A 165 -6.96 -7.31 4.87
N ARG A 166 -8.29 -7.52 4.88
CA ARG A 166 -8.97 -8.33 5.88
C ARG A 166 -8.68 -9.83 5.76
N HIS A 167 -8.46 -10.32 4.53
CA HIS A 167 -8.36 -11.76 4.27
C HIS A 167 -6.94 -12.25 3.99
N SER A 168 -5.94 -11.36 3.92
CA SER A 168 -4.53 -11.74 3.82
C SER A 168 -4.00 -12.27 5.13
N LEU A 169 -3.17 -13.32 5.09
CA LEU A 169 -2.54 -13.97 6.25
C LEU A 169 -1.24 -13.28 6.69
N CYS A 170 -0.87 -12.16 6.07
CA CYS A 170 0.30 -11.38 6.41
C CYS A 170 -0.09 -9.94 6.73
N PRO A 171 0.79 -9.15 7.36
CA PRO A 171 0.62 -7.71 7.43
C PRO A 171 0.40 -7.13 6.05
N ALA A 172 -0.68 -6.38 5.89
CA ALA A 172 -1.13 -5.86 4.60
C ALA A 172 -1.58 -4.41 4.73
N VAL A 173 -1.13 -3.58 3.80
CA VAL A 173 -1.55 -2.18 3.67
C VAL A 173 -2.02 -1.89 2.24
N LEU A 174 -2.93 -0.92 2.11
CA LEU A 174 -3.33 -0.36 0.84
C LEU A 174 -2.94 1.12 0.82
N VAL A 175 -2.18 1.51 -0.20
CA VAL A 175 -1.71 2.88 -0.36
C VAL A 175 -2.51 3.56 -1.47
N GLU A 176 -3.17 4.66 -1.11
CA GLU A 176 -3.84 5.56 -2.05
C GLU A 176 -2.90 6.71 -2.40
N GLN A 177 -2.30 6.62 -3.58
CA GLN A 177 -1.31 7.57 -4.09
C GLN A 177 -2.01 8.80 -4.68
N PHE A 178 -2.54 9.68 -3.82
CA PHE A 178 -3.28 10.88 -4.24
C PHE A 178 -4.60 10.59 -4.97
N PHE A 179 -5.21 11.61 -5.57
CA PHE A 179 -6.52 11.53 -6.21
C PHE A 179 -6.44 11.74 -7.73
N MET A 180 -6.89 10.74 -8.50
CA MET A 180 -6.89 10.81 -9.97
C MET A 180 -7.91 11.82 -10.53
N ASP A 181 -8.89 12.22 -9.73
CA ASP A 181 -9.89 13.22 -10.07
C ASP A 181 -9.61 14.62 -9.49
N ASN A 182 -8.40 14.84 -8.92
CA ASN A 182 -7.88 16.16 -8.56
C ASN A 182 -6.78 16.58 -9.54
N LYS A 183 -6.94 17.74 -10.17
CA LYS A 183 -6.00 18.21 -11.22
C LYS A 183 -4.56 18.40 -10.72
N LYS A 184 -4.37 18.87 -9.47
CA LYS A 184 -3.03 19.08 -8.89
C LYS A 184 -2.39 17.73 -8.57
N ASP A 185 -3.13 16.85 -7.93
CA ASP A 185 -2.68 15.50 -7.60
C ASP A 185 -2.32 14.72 -8.87
N LEU A 186 -3.18 14.78 -9.89
CA LEU A 186 -2.94 14.11 -11.17
C LEU A 186 -1.68 14.64 -11.86
N ALA A 187 -1.46 15.96 -11.87
CA ALA A 187 -0.24 16.56 -12.43
C ALA A 187 1.01 16.04 -11.70
N TYR A 188 0.96 15.87 -10.37
CA TYR A 188 2.03 15.29 -9.59
C TYR A 188 2.22 13.79 -9.88
N LEU A 189 1.14 13.00 -9.90
CA LEU A 189 1.17 11.56 -10.19
C LEU A 189 1.86 11.24 -11.52
N ILE A 190 1.59 12.02 -12.58
CA ILE A 190 2.17 11.76 -13.91
C ILE A 190 3.57 12.33 -14.09
N SER A 191 4.04 13.20 -13.18
CA SER A 191 5.39 13.77 -13.24
C SER A 191 6.46 12.75 -12.89
N ASP A 192 7.67 12.91 -13.45
CA ASP A 192 8.81 12.06 -13.09
C ASP A 192 9.20 12.19 -11.62
N GLU A 193 9.09 13.39 -11.05
CA GLU A 193 9.33 13.65 -9.64
C GLU A 193 8.30 12.91 -8.77
N GLY A 194 7.01 13.07 -9.08
CA GLY A 194 5.94 12.42 -8.32
C GLY A 194 6.07 10.90 -8.35
N LYS A 195 6.31 10.32 -9.52
CA LYS A 195 6.53 8.87 -9.63
C LYS A 195 7.72 8.39 -8.81
N ARG A 196 8.88 9.09 -8.88
CA ARG A 196 10.05 8.75 -8.06
C ARG A 196 9.73 8.82 -6.57
N ASN A 197 9.17 9.93 -6.11
CA ASN A 197 8.86 10.14 -4.70
C ASN A 197 7.90 9.08 -4.16
N LEU A 198 6.85 8.71 -4.92
CA LEU A 198 5.87 7.70 -4.49
C LEU A 198 6.46 6.28 -4.44
N ILE A 199 7.39 5.96 -5.34
CA ILE A 199 8.16 4.72 -5.28
C ILE A 199 9.07 4.74 -4.04
N ASP A 200 9.78 5.85 -3.82
CA ASP A 200 10.73 5.99 -2.71
C ASP A 200 10.03 5.96 -1.34
N VAL A 201 8.77 6.42 -1.24
CA VAL A 201 7.96 6.27 -0.02
C VAL A 201 7.79 4.80 0.34
N ILE A 202 7.40 3.96 -0.62
CA ILE A 202 7.17 2.53 -0.34
C ILE A 202 8.49 1.81 -0.09
N VAL A 203 9.49 2.02 -0.94
CA VAL A 203 10.82 1.39 -0.78
C VAL A 203 11.51 1.85 0.50
N GLY A 204 11.41 3.14 0.84
CA GLY A 204 11.95 3.73 2.07
C GLY A 204 11.23 3.22 3.32
N GLY A 205 9.89 3.19 3.31
CA GLY A 205 9.10 2.69 4.42
C GLY A 205 9.35 1.22 4.72
N VAL A 206 9.39 0.35 3.70
CA VAL A 206 9.77 -1.05 3.87
C VAL A 206 11.19 -1.18 4.45
N ASN A 207 12.13 -0.35 4.01
CA ASN A 207 13.48 -0.36 4.57
C ASN A 207 13.51 0.10 6.03
N MET A 208 12.72 1.11 6.41
CA MET A 208 12.60 1.58 7.80
C MET A 208 12.02 0.51 8.72
N LEU A 209 11.04 -0.28 8.27
CA LEU A 209 10.45 -1.39 9.04
C LEU A 209 11.51 -2.39 9.52
N HIS A 210 12.65 -2.51 8.83
CA HIS A 210 13.72 -3.47 9.11
C HIS A 210 14.93 -2.88 9.84
N THR A 211 14.98 -1.56 10.02
CA THR A 211 16.12 -0.95 10.73
C THR A 211 15.96 -1.10 12.25
N PRO A 212 17.00 -1.53 12.98
CA PRO A 212 16.95 -1.75 14.44
C PRO A 212 16.47 -0.52 15.23
N LYS A 213 16.80 0.69 14.78
CA LYS A 213 16.36 1.95 15.42
C LYS A 213 14.85 2.18 15.37
N PHE A 214 14.16 1.62 14.40
CA PHE A 214 12.71 1.71 14.31
C PHE A 214 12.02 0.75 15.29
N GLN A 215 12.66 -0.38 15.58
CA GLN A 215 12.15 -1.41 16.48
C GLN A 215 12.16 -0.99 17.96
N ASP A 216 13.05 -0.06 18.34
CA ASP A 216 13.19 0.39 19.72
C ASP A 216 12.15 1.44 20.15
N PHE A 217 11.51 2.14 19.21
CA PHE A 217 10.49 3.16 19.50
C PHE A 217 9.08 2.60 19.71
N ILE A 218 8.85 1.32 19.43
CA ILE A 218 7.53 0.66 19.55
C ILE A 218 7.39 -0.13 20.87
N LYS A 219 8.40 -0.05 21.74
CA LYS A 219 8.42 -0.73 23.05
C LYS A 219 7.93 0.15 24.20
N ILE A 220 6.82 0.88 24.02
CA ILE A 220 6.15 1.56 25.14
C ILE A 220 4.69 1.16 25.16
#